data_1e3125e0bf04f28342e09cd8ed227d2a
#
_entry.id   1e3125e0bf04f28342e09cd8ed227d2a
#
_cell.length_a   1.000
_cell.length_b   1.000
_cell.length_c   1.000
_cell.angle_alpha   90.00
_cell.angle_beta   90.00
_cell.angle_gamma   90.00
#
_symmetry.space_group_name_H-M   'P 1'
#
loop_
_entity.id
_entity.type
_entity.pdbx_description
1 polymer ?
#
loop_
_entity_poly.entity_id
_entity_poly.type
_entity_poly.pdbx_seq_one_letter_code
_entity_poly.pdbx_strand_id
1 'polypeptide(L)'
;MGPGFRRDDGFGYGGATEMTSAVKERIDRALRDAVEAREVPGIVALAASDRGVLYEGAFGMRDLDAGGAMTLGTLFRVASMTKAITSVAAMQLVEQDKIGLDDPVPDIDPALARPQLLDGVDAAGQPRLRPAERAITLRHLLTHTAGFTYDWSNPNTARYAELTGLPPTSSGKLAALGQPLAFEPGERWEYGINIDWVGRIVEALSGKTLDTYLREHVCGPLGMDDTGFAPTGEQRSRLATVHQRQADGTLTTTSFEFAAEPEFYSGGGTLYSTAGDYLRFLQMLLHGGELNGARILRPETVALINRNHIGELQAGSVPSRMPERAQRFELFPNMPVRWGLAYMLNLQPGPHGRSAMSGSWAGIFNSYYWLDPARRVAGVILAQFLPFADPAMLRLHGEFERGVYALLEAR
;
A
#
# COMPACT_ATOMS: atom_id res chain seq x y z
N MET A 1 17.13 -18.56 66.54
CA MET A 1 15.81 -18.71 65.88
C MET A 1 15.46 -17.39 65.20
N GLY A 2 15.64 -17.30 63.88
CA GLY A 2 15.28 -16.14 63.09
C GLY A 2 14.19 -16.56 62.10
N PRO A 3 13.18 -15.71 61.81
CA PRO A 3 12.08 -16.10 60.95
C PRO A 3 12.52 -16.07 59.51
N GLY A 4 12.21 -17.16 58.77
CA GLY A 4 12.46 -17.29 57.35
C GLY A 4 11.52 -16.40 56.55
N PHE A 5 12.09 -15.61 55.67
CA PHE A 5 11.39 -14.91 54.61
C PHE A 5 10.99 -15.94 53.52
N ARG A 6 9.69 -16.17 53.37
CA ARG A 6 9.14 -16.82 52.18
C ARG A 6 9.16 -15.79 51.05
N ARG A 7 9.84 -16.07 49.95
CA ARG A 7 9.63 -15.39 48.68
C ARG A 7 8.36 -15.98 48.05
N ASP A 8 7.36 -15.15 47.91
CA ASP A 8 6.22 -15.36 47.05
C ASP A 8 6.59 -14.79 45.67
N ASP A 9 7.16 -15.60 44.80
CA ASP A 9 7.47 -15.28 43.39
C ASP A 9 6.54 -16.06 42.46
N GLY A 10 5.23 -15.85 42.57
CA GLY A 10 4.22 -16.60 41.82
C GLY A 10 3.14 -15.78 41.11
N PHE A 11 3.25 -14.46 40.95
CA PHE A 11 2.13 -13.62 40.49
C PHE A 11 2.38 -12.80 39.20
N GLY A 12 3.19 -13.22 38.27
CA GLY A 12 3.47 -12.41 37.06
C GLY A 12 3.17 -13.06 35.72
N TYR A 13 3.43 -14.34 35.56
CA TYR A 13 3.41 -14.98 34.22
C TYR A 13 2.03 -15.49 33.77
N GLY A 14 1.14 -15.88 34.67
CA GLY A 14 -0.19 -16.38 34.34
C GLY A 14 -1.10 -15.28 33.77
N GLY A 15 -1.12 -14.12 34.39
CA GLY A 15 -2.00 -13.00 33.98
C GLY A 15 -1.67 -12.40 32.61
N ALA A 16 -0.38 -12.30 32.27
CA ALA A 16 0.04 -11.77 30.94
C ALA A 16 -0.35 -12.73 29.81
N THR A 17 -0.21 -14.05 30.02
CA THR A 17 -0.60 -15.07 29.04
C THR A 17 -2.12 -15.09 28.83
N GLU A 18 -2.92 -15.01 29.90
CA GLU A 18 -4.39 -14.96 29.82
C GLU A 18 -4.88 -13.68 29.15
N MET A 19 -4.28 -12.53 29.44
CA MET A 19 -4.63 -11.25 28.81
C MET A 19 -4.28 -11.26 27.30
N THR A 20 -3.13 -11.81 26.93
CA THR A 20 -2.75 -11.98 25.51
C THR A 20 -3.73 -12.88 24.77
N SER A 21 -4.16 -14.00 25.35
CA SER A 21 -5.16 -14.91 24.78
C SER A 21 -6.50 -14.20 24.59
N ALA A 22 -7.00 -13.50 25.60
CA ALA A 22 -8.27 -12.79 25.53
C ALA A 22 -8.29 -11.67 24.46
N VAL A 23 -7.14 -10.97 24.27
CA VAL A 23 -7.03 -9.96 23.20
C VAL A 23 -7.04 -10.62 21.83
N LYS A 24 -6.33 -11.73 21.60
CA LYS A 24 -6.36 -12.49 20.34
C LYS A 24 -7.77 -12.97 20.01
N GLU A 25 -8.46 -13.58 20.98
CA GLU A 25 -9.85 -14.04 20.83
C GLU A 25 -10.80 -12.90 20.47
N ARG A 26 -10.57 -11.69 20.98
CA ARG A 26 -11.37 -10.51 20.60
C ARG A 26 -11.14 -10.10 19.15
N ILE A 27 -9.88 -10.13 18.67
CA ILE A 27 -9.58 -9.87 17.26
C ILE A 27 -10.24 -10.95 16.39
N ASP A 28 -10.03 -12.22 16.72
CA ASP A 28 -10.62 -13.37 16.00
C ASP A 28 -12.13 -13.25 15.89
N ARG A 29 -12.79 -12.91 17.00
CA ARG A 29 -14.25 -12.74 17.03
C ARG A 29 -14.68 -11.62 16.10
N ALA A 30 -14.07 -10.44 16.17
CA ALA A 30 -14.44 -9.31 15.30
C ALA A 30 -14.31 -9.65 13.81
N LEU A 31 -13.23 -10.33 13.42
CA LEU A 31 -13.00 -10.73 12.02
C LEU A 31 -13.94 -11.85 11.58
N ARG A 32 -14.22 -12.83 12.46
CA ARG A 32 -15.14 -13.94 12.18
C ARG A 32 -16.57 -13.47 12.06
N ASP A 33 -17.06 -12.67 13.02
CA ASP A 33 -18.42 -12.15 13.03
C ASP A 33 -18.73 -11.36 11.75
N ALA A 34 -17.76 -10.54 11.27
CA ALA A 34 -17.92 -9.79 10.02
C ALA A 34 -18.02 -10.69 8.78
N VAL A 35 -17.27 -11.80 8.75
CA VAL A 35 -17.37 -12.79 7.69
C VAL A 35 -18.69 -13.57 7.75
N GLU A 36 -19.11 -14.01 8.94
CA GLU A 36 -20.37 -14.72 9.15
C GLU A 36 -21.57 -13.84 8.80
N ALA A 37 -21.50 -12.54 9.12
CA ALA A 37 -22.50 -11.55 8.73
C ALA A 37 -22.46 -11.16 7.24
N ARG A 38 -21.50 -11.71 6.46
CA ARG A 38 -21.25 -11.35 5.05
C ARG A 38 -20.95 -9.87 4.82
N GLU A 39 -20.42 -9.20 5.83
CA GLU A 39 -19.90 -7.84 5.66
C GLU A 39 -18.65 -7.82 4.78
N VAL A 40 -17.86 -8.89 4.80
CA VAL A 40 -16.67 -9.07 3.96
C VAL A 40 -16.59 -10.53 3.47
N PRO A 41 -16.02 -10.82 2.29
CA PRO A 41 -15.96 -12.19 1.77
C PRO A 41 -14.99 -13.07 2.56
N GLY A 42 -13.88 -12.48 2.98
CA GLY A 42 -12.84 -13.13 3.77
C GLY A 42 -11.69 -12.18 4.02
N ILE A 43 -10.92 -12.47 5.07
CA ILE A 43 -9.85 -11.62 5.58
C ILE A 43 -8.65 -12.48 5.98
N VAL A 44 -7.45 -11.95 5.71
CA VAL A 44 -6.20 -12.41 6.32
C VAL A 44 -5.54 -11.23 7.02
N ALA A 45 -5.21 -11.37 8.31
CA ALA A 45 -4.61 -10.32 9.11
C ALA A 45 -3.39 -10.83 9.87
N LEU A 46 -2.26 -10.14 9.75
CA LEU A 46 -1.01 -10.45 10.42
C LEU A 46 -0.41 -9.18 11.05
N ALA A 47 0.20 -9.34 12.21
CA ALA A 47 0.99 -8.29 12.84
C ALA A 47 2.25 -8.87 13.49
N ALA A 48 3.32 -8.11 13.44
CA ALA A 48 4.59 -8.45 14.08
C ALA A 48 5.23 -7.23 14.75
N SER A 49 5.97 -7.47 15.79
CA SER A 49 6.95 -6.53 16.33
C SER A 49 8.36 -6.93 15.89
N ASP A 50 9.37 -6.18 16.36
CA ASP A 50 10.77 -6.55 16.27
C ASP A 50 11.12 -7.85 17.01
N ARG A 51 10.23 -8.36 17.89
CA ARG A 51 10.39 -9.60 18.66
C ARG A 51 9.69 -10.81 18.02
N GLY A 52 9.03 -10.63 16.87
CA GLY A 52 8.32 -11.69 16.17
C GLY A 52 6.82 -11.45 16.04
N VAL A 53 6.12 -12.47 15.57
CA VAL A 53 4.68 -12.42 15.28
C VAL A 53 3.87 -12.15 16.56
N LEU A 54 2.99 -11.17 16.50
CA LEU A 54 2.03 -10.81 17.56
C LEU A 54 0.68 -11.49 17.33
N TYR A 55 0.23 -11.46 16.08
CA TYR A 55 -1.06 -11.98 15.66
C TYR A 55 -1.00 -12.52 14.24
N GLU A 56 -1.75 -13.59 13.99
CA GLU A 56 -2.07 -14.12 12.66
C GLU A 56 -3.47 -14.72 12.69
N GLY A 57 -4.25 -14.45 11.63
CA GLY A 57 -5.61 -14.97 11.49
C GLY A 57 -6.07 -14.94 10.03
N ALA A 58 -6.88 -15.93 9.64
CA ALA A 58 -7.49 -16.05 8.33
C ALA A 58 -8.94 -16.54 8.50
N PHE A 59 -9.89 -15.80 7.94
CA PHE A 59 -11.32 -16.04 8.13
C PHE A 59 -12.08 -15.88 6.81
N GLY A 60 -13.11 -16.69 6.58
CA GLY A 60 -13.97 -16.61 5.42
C GLY A 60 -13.45 -17.31 4.19
N MET A 61 -13.93 -16.87 3.03
CA MET A 61 -13.76 -17.58 1.75
C MET A 61 -12.93 -16.74 0.77
N ARG A 62 -12.10 -17.41 -0.03
CA ARG A 62 -11.36 -16.80 -1.14
C ARG A 62 -12.28 -16.46 -2.30
N ASP A 63 -13.31 -17.25 -2.48
CA ASP A 63 -14.32 -17.13 -3.52
C ASP A 63 -15.67 -17.55 -2.93
N LEU A 64 -16.67 -16.67 -3.01
CA LEU A 64 -18.00 -16.95 -2.44
C LEU A 64 -18.82 -17.92 -3.27
N ASP A 65 -18.53 -18.06 -4.57
CA ASP A 65 -19.24 -18.97 -5.48
C ASP A 65 -18.48 -20.32 -5.61
N ALA A 66 -17.18 -20.28 -5.93
CA ALA A 66 -16.39 -21.48 -6.10
C ALA A 66 -15.91 -22.11 -4.78
N GLY A 67 -15.98 -21.37 -3.69
CA GLY A 67 -15.54 -21.82 -2.38
C GLY A 67 -14.04 -21.66 -2.13
N GLY A 68 -13.53 -22.42 -1.16
CA GLY A 68 -12.13 -22.34 -0.74
C GLY A 68 -11.93 -21.35 0.43
N ALA A 69 -11.48 -21.89 1.56
CA ALA A 69 -11.25 -21.08 2.75
C ALA A 69 -10.07 -20.10 2.56
N MET A 70 -10.14 -18.93 3.18
CA MET A 70 -8.96 -18.10 3.41
C MET A 70 -7.95 -18.85 4.26
N THR A 71 -6.68 -18.72 3.93
CA THR A 71 -5.54 -19.25 4.69
C THR A 71 -4.46 -18.18 4.79
N LEU A 72 -3.48 -18.35 5.67
CA LEU A 72 -2.33 -17.45 5.74
C LEU A 72 -1.52 -17.41 4.44
N GLY A 73 -1.59 -18.47 3.62
CA GLY A 73 -0.97 -18.54 2.30
C GLY A 73 -1.87 -18.07 1.15
N THR A 74 -3.04 -17.50 1.42
CA THR A 74 -3.90 -16.93 0.38
C THR A 74 -3.16 -15.80 -0.33
N LEU A 75 -3.16 -15.87 -1.67
CA LEU A 75 -2.58 -14.84 -2.53
C LEU A 75 -3.60 -13.74 -2.82
N PHE A 76 -3.15 -12.50 -2.80
CA PHE A 76 -3.97 -11.32 -3.05
C PHE A 76 -3.38 -10.45 -4.14
N ARG A 77 -4.23 -9.76 -4.90
CA ARG A 77 -3.86 -8.59 -5.68
C ARG A 77 -3.69 -7.43 -4.72
N VAL A 78 -2.44 -7.11 -4.33
CA VAL A 78 -2.20 -6.09 -3.30
C VAL A 78 -2.31 -4.66 -3.82
N ALA A 79 -2.54 -4.50 -5.12
CA ALA A 79 -2.81 -3.23 -5.76
C ALA A 79 -1.82 -2.13 -5.32
N SER A 80 -2.30 -0.99 -4.83
CA SER A 80 -1.46 0.16 -4.49
C SER A 80 -0.48 -0.06 -3.33
N MET A 81 -0.55 -1.17 -2.62
CA MET A 81 0.51 -1.57 -1.69
C MET A 81 1.84 -1.85 -2.44
N THR A 82 1.79 -2.15 -3.74
CA THR A 82 2.95 -2.22 -4.65
C THR A 82 3.86 -0.99 -4.54
N LYS A 83 3.27 0.19 -4.35
CA LYS A 83 3.98 1.48 -4.35
C LYS A 83 5.13 1.54 -3.35
N ALA A 84 4.94 1.02 -2.14
CA ALA A 84 5.99 1.03 -1.13
C ALA A 84 7.20 0.18 -1.54
N ILE A 85 6.96 -0.98 -2.16
CA ILE A 85 8.02 -1.88 -2.63
C ILE A 85 8.78 -1.23 -3.81
N THR A 86 8.07 -0.63 -4.76
CA THR A 86 8.67 0.10 -5.89
C THR A 86 9.47 1.32 -5.41
N SER A 87 8.96 2.04 -4.40
CA SER A 87 9.70 3.16 -3.80
C SER A 87 11.00 2.71 -3.15
N VAL A 88 11.01 1.57 -2.47
CA VAL A 88 12.24 0.98 -1.91
C VAL A 88 13.25 0.65 -3.02
N ALA A 89 12.80 0.09 -4.14
CA ALA A 89 13.68 -0.16 -5.29
C ALA A 89 14.29 1.13 -5.85
N ALA A 90 13.52 2.21 -5.97
CA ALA A 90 14.05 3.51 -6.37
C ALA A 90 15.06 4.06 -5.36
N MET A 91 14.82 3.88 -4.06
CA MET A 91 15.74 4.33 -3.02
C MET A 91 17.05 3.52 -3.00
N GLN A 92 17.07 2.27 -3.48
CA GLN A 92 18.32 1.54 -3.73
C GLN A 92 19.16 2.21 -4.84
N LEU A 93 18.50 2.74 -5.88
CA LEU A 93 19.22 3.47 -6.94
C LEU A 93 19.74 4.83 -6.46
N VAL A 94 19.02 5.47 -5.53
CA VAL A 94 19.52 6.67 -4.84
C VAL A 94 20.77 6.32 -4.00
N GLU A 95 20.76 5.21 -3.26
CA GLU A 95 21.93 4.74 -2.50
C GLU A 95 23.16 4.40 -3.37
N GLN A 96 22.90 4.05 -4.63
CA GLN A 96 23.91 3.74 -5.64
C GLN A 96 24.38 4.99 -6.42
N ASP A 97 23.93 6.18 -6.03
CA ASP A 97 24.21 7.46 -6.70
C ASP A 97 23.84 7.48 -8.21
N LYS A 98 22.84 6.64 -8.60
CA LYS A 98 22.36 6.61 -9.99
C LYS A 98 21.35 7.71 -10.31
N ILE A 99 20.70 8.25 -9.29
CA ILE A 99 19.76 9.38 -9.37
C ILE A 99 19.65 10.04 -7.99
N GLY A 100 19.62 11.38 -7.96
CA GLY A 100 19.28 12.14 -6.76
C GLY A 100 17.76 12.33 -6.62
N LEU A 101 17.30 12.59 -5.40
CA LEU A 101 15.88 12.85 -5.15
C LEU A 101 15.38 14.10 -5.86
N ASP A 102 16.23 15.13 -5.95
CA ASP A 102 15.89 16.44 -6.52
C ASP A 102 16.45 16.64 -7.94
N ASP A 103 17.09 15.63 -8.49
CA ASP A 103 17.50 15.64 -9.88
C ASP A 103 16.29 15.57 -10.80
N PRO A 104 16.29 16.28 -11.95
CA PRO A 104 15.31 16.04 -13.00
C PRO A 104 15.33 14.57 -13.40
N VAL A 105 14.14 14.01 -13.60
CA VAL A 105 14.03 12.61 -14.02
C VAL A 105 14.68 12.39 -15.40
N PRO A 106 15.22 11.19 -15.68
CA PRO A 106 15.88 10.92 -16.94
C PRO A 106 14.93 11.01 -18.14
N ASP A 107 15.47 11.38 -19.30
CA ASP A 107 14.72 11.44 -20.57
C ASP A 107 14.48 10.01 -21.10
N ILE A 108 13.53 9.32 -20.50
CA ILE A 108 13.11 7.96 -20.89
C ILE A 108 11.79 7.95 -21.66
N ASP A 109 11.01 9.02 -21.56
CA ASP A 109 9.74 9.19 -22.23
C ASP A 109 9.37 10.68 -22.31
N PRO A 110 8.82 11.17 -23.44
CA PRO A 110 8.43 12.58 -23.60
C PRO A 110 7.44 13.08 -22.54
N ALA A 111 6.52 12.23 -22.06
CA ALA A 111 5.55 12.60 -21.03
C ALA A 111 6.23 12.92 -19.70
N LEU A 112 7.40 12.35 -19.44
CA LEU A 112 8.18 12.57 -18.22
C LEU A 112 9.22 13.67 -18.40
N ALA A 113 9.94 13.67 -19.52
CA ALA A 113 11.05 14.60 -19.79
C ALA A 113 10.58 16.01 -20.22
N ARG A 114 9.44 16.09 -20.90
CA ARG A 114 8.83 17.34 -21.39
C ARG A 114 7.34 17.34 -21.06
N PRO A 115 6.99 17.30 -19.77
CA PRO A 115 5.62 17.11 -19.34
C PRO A 115 4.72 18.25 -19.84
N GLN A 116 3.52 17.88 -20.31
CA GLN A 116 2.48 18.82 -20.66
C GLN A 116 1.51 18.96 -19.50
N LEU A 117 1.04 20.16 -19.24
CA LEU A 117 0.02 20.47 -18.26
C LEU A 117 -1.32 20.65 -18.94
N LEU A 118 -2.36 20.05 -18.41
CA LEU A 118 -3.74 20.22 -18.87
C LEU A 118 -4.30 21.57 -18.39
N ASP A 119 -4.43 22.52 -19.31
CA ASP A 119 -4.93 23.88 -19.07
C ASP A 119 -6.42 24.01 -19.50
N GLY A 120 -7.22 23.01 -19.13
CA GLY A 120 -8.65 22.96 -19.43
C GLY A 120 -8.99 22.47 -20.86
N VAL A 121 -10.13 22.92 -21.36
CA VAL A 121 -10.62 22.60 -22.71
C VAL A 121 -10.89 23.88 -23.48
N ASP A 122 -10.74 23.85 -24.80
CA ASP A 122 -11.06 24.98 -25.65
C ASP A 122 -12.57 25.09 -25.94
N ALA A 123 -12.96 26.08 -26.74
CA ALA A 123 -14.36 26.31 -27.12
C ALA A 123 -14.96 25.16 -27.97
N ALA A 124 -14.12 24.35 -28.63
CA ALA A 124 -14.50 23.15 -29.35
C ALA A 124 -14.52 21.88 -28.47
N GLY A 125 -14.25 22.03 -27.19
CA GLY A 125 -14.21 20.92 -26.22
C GLY A 125 -12.94 20.05 -26.29
N GLN A 126 -11.87 20.53 -26.99
CA GLN A 126 -10.61 19.82 -27.09
C GLN A 126 -9.68 20.18 -25.90
N PRO A 127 -8.86 19.23 -25.42
CA PRO A 127 -7.88 19.52 -24.36
C PRO A 127 -6.89 20.60 -24.78
N ARG A 128 -6.72 21.61 -23.96
CA ARG A 128 -5.61 22.57 -24.09
C ARG A 128 -4.44 22.09 -23.26
N LEU A 129 -3.29 21.96 -23.91
CA LEU A 129 -2.04 21.57 -23.27
C LEU A 129 -1.04 22.73 -23.37
N ARG A 130 -0.24 22.91 -22.33
CA ARG A 130 0.94 23.75 -22.34
C ARG A 130 2.12 23.02 -21.70
N PRO A 131 3.37 23.36 -22.05
CA PRO A 131 4.52 22.82 -21.35
C PRO A 131 4.45 23.16 -19.85
N ALA A 132 4.83 22.20 -19.01
CA ALA A 132 5.01 22.49 -17.59
C ALA A 132 6.22 23.43 -17.40
N GLU A 133 6.14 24.31 -16.42
CA GLU A 133 7.22 25.29 -16.10
C GLU A 133 8.32 24.68 -15.25
N ARG A 134 8.01 23.59 -14.53
CA ARG A 134 8.93 22.90 -13.62
C ARG A 134 9.22 21.50 -14.11
N ALA A 135 10.49 21.10 -13.99
CA ALA A 135 10.88 19.71 -14.22
C ALA A 135 10.32 18.80 -13.13
N ILE A 136 9.98 17.59 -13.53
CA ILE A 136 9.63 16.52 -12.59
C ILE A 136 10.94 15.98 -11.97
N THR A 137 10.95 15.77 -10.66
CA THR A 137 12.04 15.11 -9.94
C THR A 137 11.58 13.76 -9.38
N LEU A 138 12.53 12.91 -9.00
CA LEU A 138 12.21 11.64 -8.34
C LEU A 138 11.40 11.89 -7.05
N ARG A 139 11.73 12.93 -6.28
CA ARG A 139 10.97 13.34 -5.09
C ARG A 139 9.51 13.62 -5.44
N HIS A 140 9.24 14.39 -6.49
CA HIS A 140 7.88 14.69 -6.91
C HIS A 140 7.07 13.42 -7.23
N LEU A 141 7.68 12.45 -7.90
CA LEU A 141 7.02 11.17 -8.20
C LEU A 141 6.77 10.34 -6.93
N LEU A 142 7.80 10.16 -6.08
CA LEU A 142 7.69 9.37 -4.85
C LEU A 142 6.66 9.93 -3.87
N THR A 143 6.44 11.25 -3.93
CA THR A 143 5.53 11.94 -2.99
C THR A 143 4.17 12.29 -3.57
N HIS A 144 3.84 11.89 -4.79
CA HIS A 144 2.58 12.27 -5.47
C HIS A 144 2.37 13.79 -5.61
N THR A 145 3.45 14.52 -5.84
CA THR A 145 3.43 15.97 -6.09
C THR A 145 3.87 16.34 -7.50
N ALA A 146 4.06 15.35 -8.40
CA ALA A 146 4.48 15.62 -9.78
C ALA A 146 3.37 16.16 -10.69
N GLY A 147 2.10 16.00 -10.31
CA GLY A 147 0.96 16.45 -11.12
C GLY A 147 0.21 15.32 -11.84
N PHE A 148 0.71 14.09 -11.83
CA PHE A 148 -0.03 12.94 -12.35
C PHE A 148 -1.11 12.51 -11.35
N THR A 149 -2.31 12.22 -11.87
CA THR A 149 -3.49 11.85 -11.06
C THR A 149 -4.15 10.57 -11.59
N TYR A 150 -5.26 10.14 -10.98
CA TYR A 150 -6.10 9.08 -11.52
C TYR A 150 -7.39 9.65 -12.10
N ASP A 151 -7.89 9.04 -13.17
CA ASP A 151 -9.16 9.37 -13.81
C ASP A 151 -10.38 9.20 -12.90
N TRP A 152 -10.36 8.19 -12.04
CA TRP A 152 -11.43 7.92 -11.08
C TRP A 152 -11.47 8.91 -9.90
N SER A 153 -10.43 9.73 -9.70
CA SER A 153 -10.38 10.75 -8.62
C SER A 153 -10.34 12.18 -9.14
N ASN A 154 -9.71 12.44 -10.29
CA ASN A 154 -9.56 13.79 -10.84
C ASN A 154 -10.47 14.00 -12.07
N PRO A 155 -11.37 15.01 -12.05
CA PRO A 155 -12.31 15.25 -13.13
C PRO A 155 -11.65 15.69 -14.46
N ASN A 156 -10.54 16.43 -14.39
CA ASN A 156 -9.85 16.90 -15.59
C ASN A 156 -9.12 15.73 -16.28
N THR A 157 -8.46 14.88 -15.51
CA THR A 157 -7.82 13.67 -16.02
C THR A 157 -8.83 12.70 -16.63
N ALA A 158 -9.99 12.52 -15.97
CA ALA A 158 -11.07 11.73 -16.52
C ALA A 158 -11.56 12.30 -17.87
N ARG A 159 -11.81 13.61 -17.92
CA ARG A 159 -12.26 14.27 -19.16
C ARG A 159 -11.23 14.16 -20.27
N TYR A 160 -9.94 14.31 -19.94
CA TYR A 160 -8.86 14.09 -20.90
C TYR A 160 -8.87 12.66 -21.44
N ALA A 161 -8.98 11.66 -20.58
CA ALA A 161 -9.03 10.26 -20.98
C ALA A 161 -10.23 9.95 -21.90
N GLU A 162 -11.42 10.50 -21.57
CA GLU A 162 -12.62 10.39 -22.43
C GLU A 162 -12.41 10.98 -23.82
N LEU A 163 -11.82 12.17 -23.89
CA LEU A 163 -11.65 12.89 -25.17
C LEU A 163 -10.58 12.27 -26.07
N THR A 164 -9.53 11.69 -25.47
CA THR A 164 -8.37 11.17 -26.20
C THR A 164 -8.37 9.66 -26.35
N GLY A 165 -9.26 8.95 -25.66
CA GLY A 165 -9.25 7.48 -25.62
C GLY A 165 -8.06 6.92 -24.85
N LEU A 166 -7.48 7.70 -23.90
CA LEU A 166 -6.37 7.23 -23.06
C LEU A 166 -6.79 5.98 -22.28
N PRO A 167 -6.08 4.85 -22.41
CA PRO A 167 -6.44 3.63 -21.70
C PRO A 167 -6.18 3.77 -20.19
N PRO A 168 -6.94 3.06 -19.34
CA PRO A 168 -6.65 3.03 -17.89
C PRO A 168 -5.34 2.29 -17.62
N THR A 169 -4.65 2.62 -16.52
CA THR A 169 -3.39 1.97 -16.13
C THR A 169 -3.54 0.46 -15.89
N SER A 170 -4.73 0.01 -15.48
CA SER A 170 -5.05 -1.42 -15.34
C SER A 170 -5.01 -2.21 -16.65
N SER A 171 -5.01 -1.52 -17.81
CA SER A 171 -4.86 -2.15 -19.13
C SER A 171 -3.45 -2.72 -19.37
N GLY A 172 -2.45 -2.30 -18.60
CA GLY A 172 -1.04 -2.66 -18.81
C GLY A 172 -0.41 -2.04 -20.08
N LYS A 173 -1.09 -1.12 -20.76
CA LYS A 173 -0.56 -0.46 -21.98
C LYS A 173 0.31 0.73 -21.60
N LEU A 174 1.47 0.88 -22.24
CA LEU A 174 2.36 2.04 -22.04
C LEU A 174 1.66 3.37 -22.32
N ALA A 175 0.76 3.40 -23.31
CA ALA A 175 -0.04 4.58 -23.60
C ALA A 175 -0.81 5.12 -22.37
N ALA A 176 -1.16 4.28 -21.41
CA ALA A 176 -1.84 4.70 -20.16
C ALA A 176 -1.02 5.70 -19.33
N LEU A 177 0.30 5.72 -19.48
CA LEU A 177 1.19 6.64 -18.78
C LEU A 177 1.28 8.02 -19.47
N GLY A 178 0.82 8.16 -20.72
CA GLY A 178 0.91 9.38 -21.52
C GLY A 178 -0.07 10.49 -21.15
N GLN A 179 -0.61 10.50 -19.93
CA GLN A 179 -1.51 11.57 -19.48
C GLN A 179 -0.73 12.87 -19.16
N PRO A 180 -1.34 14.05 -19.40
CA PRO A 180 -0.76 15.32 -18.98
C PRO A 180 -0.84 15.48 -17.47
N LEU A 181 -0.05 16.41 -16.94
CA LEU A 181 -0.13 16.83 -15.54
C LEU A 181 -1.43 17.62 -15.31
N ALA A 182 -2.04 17.42 -14.15
CA ALA A 182 -3.20 18.21 -13.70
C ALA A 182 -2.79 19.52 -12.97
N PHE A 183 -1.51 19.65 -12.59
CA PHE A 183 -0.95 20.83 -11.91
C PHE A 183 0.59 20.81 -12.02
N GLU A 184 1.23 21.93 -11.73
CA GLU A 184 2.69 22.07 -11.78
C GLU A 184 3.38 21.21 -10.73
N PRO A 185 4.52 20.55 -11.06
CA PRO A 185 5.28 19.76 -10.09
C PRO A 185 5.59 20.55 -8.82
N GLY A 186 5.30 19.95 -7.66
CA GLY A 186 5.50 20.54 -6.34
C GLY A 186 4.42 21.51 -5.86
N GLU A 187 3.37 21.77 -6.65
CA GLU A 187 2.31 22.72 -6.29
C GLU A 187 1.37 22.16 -5.21
N ARG A 188 0.98 20.91 -5.33
CA ARG A 188 0.09 20.23 -4.39
C ARG A 188 0.31 18.73 -4.37
N TRP A 189 -0.29 18.09 -3.39
CA TRP A 189 -0.37 16.63 -3.32
C TRP A 189 -1.67 16.14 -3.94
N GLU A 190 -1.58 15.20 -4.88
CA GLU A 190 -2.74 14.50 -5.41
C GLU A 190 -2.34 13.07 -5.82
N TYR A 191 -3.08 12.10 -5.31
CA TYR A 191 -2.79 10.69 -5.55
C TYR A 191 -2.96 10.30 -7.03
N GLY A 192 -1.97 9.61 -7.60
CA GLY A 192 -2.02 9.25 -9.02
C GLY A 192 -0.96 8.22 -9.44
N ILE A 193 -0.74 8.14 -10.76
CA ILE A 193 0.12 7.15 -11.42
C ILE A 193 1.64 7.41 -11.23
N ASN A 194 2.02 8.29 -10.34
CA ASN A 194 3.40 8.74 -10.15
C ASN A 194 4.38 7.57 -9.97
N ILE A 195 4.00 6.55 -9.20
CA ILE A 195 4.89 5.41 -8.89
C ILE A 195 4.99 4.41 -10.07
N ASP A 196 4.07 4.46 -11.02
CA ASP A 196 4.23 3.75 -12.29
C ASP A 196 5.44 4.29 -13.05
N TRP A 197 5.60 5.62 -13.09
CA TRP A 197 6.79 6.27 -13.64
C TRP A 197 8.07 5.96 -12.84
N VAL A 198 7.99 5.85 -11.51
CA VAL A 198 9.12 5.40 -10.69
C VAL A 198 9.55 4.00 -11.12
N GLY A 199 8.61 3.09 -11.37
CA GLY A 199 8.91 1.75 -11.91
C GLY A 199 9.67 1.82 -13.23
N ARG A 200 9.23 2.69 -14.17
CA ARG A 200 9.94 2.91 -15.45
C ARG A 200 11.35 3.49 -15.27
N ILE A 201 11.54 4.38 -14.30
CA ILE A 201 12.88 4.91 -13.96
C ILE A 201 13.77 3.80 -13.41
N VAL A 202 13.24 2.93 -12.55
CA VAL A 202 13.99 1.76 -12.05
C VAL A 202 14.43 0.87 -13.20
N GLU A 203 13.57 0.58 -14.16
CA GLU A 203 13.93 -0.20 -15.36
C GLU A 203 15.01 0.48 -16.19
N ALA A 204 14.86 1.76 -16.48
CA ALA A 204 15.80 2.51 -17.31
C ALA A 204 17.20 2.58 -16.68
N LEU A 205 17.29 2.84 -15.37
CA LEU A 205 18.57 3.00 -14.67
C LEU A 205 19.24 1.66 -14.31
N SER A 206 18.47 0.59 -14.18
CA SER A 206 19.01 -0.74 -13.86
C SER A 206 19.27 -1.61 -15.08
N GLY A 207 18.64 -1.33 -16.21
CA GLY A 207 18.67 -2.17 -17.40
C GLY A 207 17.87 -3.49 -17.23
N LYS A 208 17.02 -3.60 -16.23
CA LYS A 208 16.18 -4.77 -15.90
C LYS A 208 14.71 -4.40 -15.97
N THR A 209 13.83 -5.36 -16.25
CA THR A 209 12.40 -5.15 -16.02
C THR A 209 12.12 -4.95 -14.53
N LEU A 210 11.06 -4.23 -14.19
CA LEU A 210 10.70 -3.99 -12.78
C LEU A 210 10.47 -5.31 -12.03
N ASP A 211 9.82 -6.30 -12.66
CA ASP A 211 9.64 -7.64 -12.09
C ASP A 211 10.98 -8.29 -11.73
N THR A 212 11.91 -8.30 -12.67
CA THR A 212 13.24 -8.87 -12.43
C THR A 212 13.99 -8.11 -11.34
N TYR A 213 13.93 -6.78 -11.36
CA TYR A 213 14.60 -5.96 -10.35
C TYR A 213 14.05 -6.24 -8.94
N LEU A 214 12.72 -6.22 -8.78
CA LEU A 214 12.10 -6.47 -7.48
C LEU A 214 12.40 -7.88 -6.97
N ARG A 215 12.32 -8.87 -7.84
CA ARG A 215 12.64 -10.25 -7.48
C ARG A 215 14.08 -10.42 -7.00
N GLU A 216 15.06 -9.84 -7.70
CA GLU A 216 16.48 -10.02 -7.39
C GLU A 216 16.96 -9.16 -6.22
N HIS A 217 16.41 -7.95 -6.04
CA HIS A 217 16.97 -6.95 -5.13
C HIS A 217 16.08 -6.63 -3.92
N VAL A 218 14.82 -7.06 -3.90
CA VAL A 218 13.90 -6.80 -2.79
C VAL A 218 13.22 -8.08 -2.32
N CYS A 219 12.38 -8.69 -3.15
CA CYS A 219 11.51 -9.80 -2.74
C CYS A 219 12.30 -11.08 -2.46
N GLY A 220 13.20 -11.50 -3.36
CA GLY A 220 14.00 -12.71 -3.20
C GLY A 220 14.89 -12.69 -1.96
N PRO A 221 15.72 -11.64 -1.73
CA PRO A 221 16.51 -11.56 -0.50
C PRO A 221 15.70 -11.59 0.79
N LEU A 222 14.45 -11.10 0.78
CA LEU A 222 13.54 -11.14 1.93
C LEU A 222 12.77 -12.46 2.06
N GLY A 223 12.90 -13.41 1.12
CA GLY A 223 12.13 -14.63 1.09
C GLY A 223 10.63 -14.39 0.86
N MET A 224 10.29 -13.38 0.06
CA MET A 224 8.93 -13.04 -0.37
C MET A 224 8.59 -13.79 -1.66
N ASP A 225 8.54 -15.12 -1.58
CA ASP A 225 8.47 -16.02 -2.74
C ASP A 225 7.10 -15.99 -3.44
N ASP A 226 6.08 -15.50 -2.75
CA ASP A 226 4.73 -15.33 -3.29
C ASP A 226 4.47 -13.89 -3.80
N THR A 227 5.51 -13.05 -3.85
CA THR A 227 5.36 -11.65 -4.29
C THR A 227 5.94 -11.46 -5.69
N GLY A 228 5.09 -11.02 -6.63
CA GLY A 228 5.49 -10.79 -8.03
C GLY A 228 4.35 -10.30 -8.90
N PHE A 229 4.64 -10.07 -10.19
CA PHE A 229 3.64 -9.56 -11.14
C PHE A 229 2.88 -10.67 -11.88
N ALA A 230 3.42 -11.87 -11.91
CA ALA A 230 2.85 -13.00 -12.65
C ALA A 230 2.82 -14.26 -11.78
N PRO A 231 1.69 -14.55 -11.11
CA PRO A 231 1.59 -15.74 -10.27
C PRO A 231 1.65 -17.02 -11.08
N THR A 232 2.37 -18.02 -10.57
CA THR A 232 2.46 -19.38 -11.12
C THR A 232 1.10 -20.09 -11.04
N GLY A 233 0.99 -21.28 -11.68
CA GLY A 233 -0.24 -22.09 -11.59
C GLY A 233 -0.59 -22.49 -10.15
N GLU A 234 0.40 -22.82 -9.33
CA GLU A 234 0.20 -23.14 -7.90
C GLU A 234 -0.28 -21.91 -7.13
N GLN A 235 0.39 -20.76 -7.29
CA GLN A 235 0.00 -19.51 -6.67
C GLN A 235 -1.41 -19.07 -7.08
N ARG A 236 -1.81 -19.24 -8.35
CA ARG A 236 -3.18 -18.98 -8.83
C ARG A 236 -4.22 -19.85 -8.13
N SER A 237 -3.91 -21.07 -7.75
CA SER A 237 -4.83 -21.93 -6.99
C SER A 237 -5.16 -21.40 -5.60
N ARG A 238 -4.32 -20.51 -5.06
CA ARG A 238 -4.49 -19.83 -3.77
C ARG A 238 -4.99 -18.39 -3.89
N LEU A 239 -5.22 -17.89 -5.11
CA LEU A 239 -5.59 -16.49 -5.36
C LEU A 239 -7.03 -16.22 -4.90
N ALA A 240 -7.22 -15.13 -4.17
CA ALA A 240 -8.54 -14.63 -3.80
C ALA A 240 -9.22 -13.97 -5.00
N THR A 241 -10.49 -14.30 -5.22
CA THR A 241 -11.34 -13.67 -6.23
C THR A 241 -11.73 -12.27 -5.79
N VAL A 242 -11.76 -11.33 -6.72
CA VAL A 242 -12.27 -9.98 -6.45
C VAL A 242 -13.79 -10.02 -6.39
N HIS A 243 -14.35 -9.56 -5.28
CA HIS A 243 -15.80 -9.42 -5.11
C HIS A 243 -16.23 -7.97 -5.30
N GLN A 244 -17.49 -7.77 -5.63
CA GLN A 244 -18.12 -6.46 -5.75
C GLN A 244 -19.28 -6.37 -4.77
N ARG A 245 -19.29 -5.34 -3.91
CA ARG A 245 -20.48 -5.03 -3.12
C ARG A 245 -21.52 -4.36 -4.01
N GLN A 246 -22.71 -4.92 -4.01
CA GLN A 246 -23.85 -4.41 -4.73
C GLN A 246 -24.60 -3.32 -3.91
N ALA A 247 -25.52 -2.61 -4.55
CA ALA A 247 -26.29 -1.54 -3.90
C ALA A 247 -27.17 -2.05 -2.74
N ASP A 248 -27.58 -3.31 -2.77
CA ASP A 248 -28.33 -3.97 -1.68
C ASP A 248 -27.45 -4.51 -0.54
N GLY A 249 -26.14 -4.30 -0.63
CA GLY A 249 -25.14 -4.74 0.34
C GLY A 249 -24.59 -6.14 0.09
N THR A 250 -25.15 -6.92 -0.84
CA THR A 250 -24.65 -8.26 -1.16
C THR A 250 -23.27 -8.19 -1.83
N LEU A 251 -22.47 -9.26 -1.68
CA LEU A 251 -21.18 -9.43 -2.33
C LEU A 251 -21.30 -10.47 -3.44
N THR A 252 -20.86 -10.11 -4.65
CA THR A 252 -20.84 -10.99 -5.81
C THR A 252 -19.42 -11.14 -6.34
N THR A 253 -19.06 -12.28 -6.87
CA THR A 253 -17.77 -12.50 -7.53
C THR A 253 -17.68 -11.70 -8.82
N THR A 254 -16.45 -11.35 -9.22
CA THR A 254 -16.16 -10.67 -10.49
C THR A 254 -15.14 -11.45 -11.29
N SER A 255 -15.05 -11.17 -12.58
CA SER A 255 -14.01 -11.69 -13.46
C SER A 255 -12.80 -10.76 -13.57
N PHE A 256 -12.54 -9.93 -12.56
CA PHE A 256 -11.45 -8.96 -12.61
C PHE A 256 -10.10 -9.68 -12.62
N GLU A 257 -9.27 -9.34 -13.62
CA GLU A 257 -7.88 -9.77 -13.73
C GLU A 257 -6.98 -8.60 -14.14
N PHE A 258 -5.73 -8.61 -13.69
CA PHE A 258 -4.71 -7.74 -14.28
C PHE A 258 -4.34 -8.24 -15.68
N ALA A 259 -3.84 -7.36 -16.53
CA ALA A 259 -3.40 -7.73 -17.87
C ALA A 259 -2.37 -8.87 -17.81
N ALA A 260 -2.63 -9.96 -18.54
CA ALA A 260 -1.77 -11.14 -18.53
C ALA A 260 -0.41 -10.88 -19.19
N GLU A 261 -0.38 -10.04 -20.24
CA GLU A 261 0.82 -9.65 -20.98
C GLU A 261 0.89 -8.12 -21.03
N PRO A 262 1.31 -7.47 -19.92
CA PRO A 262 1.39 -6.03 -19.89
C PRO A 262 2.60 -5.52 -20.68
N GLU A 263 2.46 -4.35 -21.33
CA GLU A 263 3.56 -3.66 -22.00
C GLU A 263 4.54 -3.03 -20.98
N PHE A 264 4.12 -2.86 -19.73
CA PHE A 264 4.97 -2.43 -18.61
C PHE A 264 4.45 -3.01 -17.30
N TYR A 265 5.35 -3.27 -16.36
CA TYR A 265 4.99 -3.67 -15.01
C TYR A 265 4.62 -2.43 -14.19
N SER A 266 3.35 -2.34 -13.77
CA SER A 266 2.87 -1.19 -13.00
C SER A 266 3.51 -1.14 -11.60
N GLY A 267 4.47 -0.25 -11.41
CA GLY A 267 5.04 0.04 -10.10
C GLY A 267 4.04 0.61 -9.10
N GLY A 268 2.92 1.11 -9.62
CA GLY A 268 1.84 1.69 -8.83
C GLY A 268 0.77 0.69 -8.39
N GLY A 269 0.71 -0.59 -8.91
CA GLY A 269 -0.48 -1.33 -8.55
C GLY A 269 -0.73 -2.75 -9.00
N THR A 270 0.20 -3.49 -9.57
CA THR A 270 -0.15 -4.82 -10.12
C THR A 270 0.60 -6.00 -9.48
N LEU A 271 1.25 -5.83 -8.35
CA LEU A 271 1.81 -6.96 -7.61
C LEU A 271 0.72 -7.85 -7.01
N TYR A 272 1.03 -9.12 -6.97
CA TYR A 272 0.41 -10.12 -6.11
C TYR A 272 1.31 -10.33 -4.90
N SER A 273 0.73 -10.67 -3.75
CA SER A 273 1.47 -10.99 -2.52
C SER A 273 0.59 -11.74 -1.52
N THR A 274 1.21 -12.32 -0.50
CA THR A 274 0.55 -12.82 0.71
C THR A 274 0.71 -11.83 1.85
N ALA A 275 -0.12 -11.95 2.89
CA ALA A 275 0.04 -11.14 4.09
C ALA A 275 1.38 -11.40 4.79
N GLY A 276 1.87 -12.65 4.75
CA GLY A 276 3.17 -13.02 5.32
C GLY A 276 4.34 -12.36 4.62
N ASP A 277 4.36 -12.38 3.29
CA ASP A 277 5.40 -11.73 2.50
C ASP A 277 5.41 -10.22 2.72
N TYR A 278 4.22 -9.60 2.65
CA TYR A 278 4.13 -8.15 2.87
C TYR A 278 4.56 -7.75 4.28
N LEU A 279 4.26 -8.58 5.29
CA LEU A 279 4.74 -8.34 6.66
C LEU A 279 6.26 -8.43 6.76
N ARG A 280 6.94 -9.35 6.05
CA ARG A 280 8.41 -9.39 5.96
C ARG A 280 8.99 -8.09 5.41
N PHE A 281 8.36 -7.55 4.35
CA PHE A 281 8.75 -6.25 3.82
C PHE A 281 8.62 -5.12 4.86
N LEU A 282 7.53 -5.08 5.63
CA LEU A 282 7.35 -4.10 6.70
C LEU A 282 8.36 -4.30 7.84
N GLN A 283 8.64 -5.55 8.22
CA GLN A 283 9.65 -5.86 9.25
C GLN A 283 11.05 -5.41 8.80
N MET A 284 11.41 -5.58 7.53
CA MET A 284 12.66 -5.08 6.98
C MET A 284 12.77 -3.56 7.20
N LEU A 285 11.72 -2.79 6.95
CA LEU A 285 11.70 -1.35 7.22
C LEU A 285 11.81 -1.03 8.72
N LEU A 286 11.11 -1.77 9.59
CA LEU A 286 11.20 -1.61 11.05
C LEU A 286 12.61 -1.89 11.60
N HIS A 287 13.36 -2.78 10.96
CA HIS A 287 14.73 -3.12 11.32
C HIS A 287 15.79 -2.24 10.59
N GLY A 288 15.39 -1.09 10.09
CA GLY A 288 16.32 -0.15 9.44
C GLY A 288 16.90 -0.68 8.15
N GLY A 289 16.10 -1.39 7.35
CA GLY A 289 16.45 -1.82 6.00
C GLY A 289 17.04 -3.24 5.93
N GLU A 290 16.95 -4.03 6.99
CA GLU A 290 17.49 -5.40 7.02
C GLU A 290 16.49 -6.38 7.63
N LEU A 291 16.45 -7.60 7.13
CA LEU A 291 15.72 -8.71 7.73
C LEU A 291 16.47 -10.02 7.49
N ASN A 292 16.64 -10.82 8.55
CA ASN A 292 17.30 -12.14 8.51
C ASN A 292 18.68 -12.15 7.81
N GLY A 293 19.46 -11.07 7.98
CA GLY A 293 20.78 -10.92 7.36
C GLY A 293 20.76 -10.38 5.92
N ALA A 294 19.59 -10.21 5.31
CA ALA A 294 19.44 -9.56 4.02
C ALA A 294 19.25 -8.05 4.17
N ARG A 295 20.26 -7.27 3.72
CA ARG A 295 20.17 -5.81 3.71
C ARG A 295 19.62 -5.32 2.39
N ILE A 296 18.51 -4.64 2.47
CA ILE A 296 17.78 -4.06 1.33
C ILE A 296 18.10 -2.57 1.18
N LEU A 297 18.16 -1.85 2.30
CA LEU A 297 18.48 -0.41 2.37
C LEU A 297 19.42 -0.13 3.54
N ARG A 298 20.13 0.98 3.49
CA ARG A 298 20.87 1.50 4.66
C ARG A 298 19.88 2.09 5.68
N PRO A 299 20.22 2.09 6.99
CA PRO A 299 19.37 2.66 8.03
C PRO A 299 19.02 4.15 7.78
N GLU A 300 19.98 4.91 7.26
CA GLU A 300 19.82 6.33 6.95
C GLU A 300 18.78 6.54 5.84
N THR A 301 18.74 5.64 4.87
CA THR A 301 17.76 5.68 3.77
C THR A 301 16.36 5.33 4.27
N VAL A 302 16.23 4.36 5.17
CA VAL A 302 14.93 4.07 5.82
C VAL A 302 14.48 5.27 6.66
N ALA A 303 15.39 5.88 7.43
CA ALA A 303 15.09 7.09 8.18
C ALA A 303 14.69 8.25 7.25
N LEU A 304 15.30 8.36 6.07
CA LEU A 304 14.93 9.35 5.05
C LEU A 304 13.52 9.09 4.50
N ILE A 305 13.17 7.84 4.18
CA ILE A 305 11.82 7.46 3.72
C ILE A 305 10.75 7.90 4.73
N ASN A 306 11.03 7.80 6.02
CA ASN A 306 10.11 8.10 7.12
C ASN A 306 10.02 9.61 7.49
N ARG A 307 10.60 10.51 6.69
CA ARG A 307 10.47 11.95 6.90
C ARG A 307 9.35 12.53 6.05
N ASN A 308 8.83 13.68 6.47
CA ASN A 308 7.94 14.47 5.62
C ASN A 308 8.72 15.06 4.43
N HIS A 309 8.29 14.77 3.21
CA HIS A 309 8.90 15.24 1.96
C HIS A 309 8.02 16.19 1.14
N ILE A 310 6.87 16.58 1.68
CA ILE A 310 5.92 17.48 1.00
C ILE A 310 5.72 18.82 1.71
N GLY A 311 6.57 19.12 2.71
CA GLY A 311 6.49 20.38 3.48
C GLY A 311 5.13 20.54 4.15
N GLU A 312 4.47 21.68 3.91
CA GLU A 312 3.16 22.00 4.49
C GLU A 312 1.97 21.49 3.66
N LEU A 313 2.20 20.84 2.52
CA LEU A 313 1.13 20.27 1.71
C LEU A 313 0.41 19.17 2.49
N GLN A 314 -0.92 19.13 2.38
CA GLN A 314 -1.74 18.09 2.98
C GLN A 314 -1.83 16.88 2.04
N ALA A 315 -1.73 15.68 2.61
CA ALA A 315 -1.89 14.41 1.92
C ALA A 315 -3.10 13.63 2.45
N GLY A 316 -3.34 12.45 1.92
CA GLY A 316 -4.21 11.42 2.53
C GLY A 316 -5.70 11.55 2.24
N SER A 317 -6.18 12.63 1.64
CA SER A 317 -7.57 12.74 1.18
C SER A 317 -7.62 12.43 -0.31
N VAL A 318 -8.33 11.36 -0.66
CA VAL A 318 -8.50 10.92 -2.05
C VAL A 318 -10.00 10.95 -2.39
N PRO A 319 -10.44 11.92 -3.20
CA PRO A 319 -11.82 11.97 -3.66
C PRO A 319 -12.12 10.80 -4.61
N SER A 320 -13.40 10.51 -4.81
CA SER A 320 -13.83 9.54 -5.81
C SER A 320 -14.96 10.10 -6.66
N ARG A 321 -14.91 9.80 -7.96
CA ARG A 321 -15.97 10.04 -8.94
C ARG A 321 -16.69 8.75 -9.35
N MET A 322 -16.17 7.61 -8.89
CA MET A 322 -16.66 6.26 -9.21
C MET A 322 -16.91 5.51 -7.90
N PRO A 323 -18.04 5.80 -7.22
CA PRO A 323 -18.33 5.23 -5.89
C PRO A 323 -18.46 3.70 -5.89
N GLU A 324 -18.78 3.09 -7.03
CA GLU A 324 -18.79 1.65 -7.23
C GLU A 324 -17.39 1.03 -7.23
N ARG A 325 -16.36 1.83 -7.53
CA ARG A 325 -14.95 1.42 -7.52
C ARG A 325 -14.24 1.80 -6.22
N ALA A 326 -14.49 3.02 -5.74
CA ALA A 326 -13.87 3.54 -4.54
C ALA A 326 -14.80 4.55 -3.86
N GLN A 327 -14.93 4.49 -2.56
CA GLN A 327 -15.48 5.59 -1.77
C GLN A 327 -14.40 6.69 -1.60
N ARG A 328 -14.81 7.89 -1.14
CA ARG A 328 -13.82 8.86 -0.67
C ARG A 328 -12.98 8.23 0.42
N PHE A 329 -11.67 8.27 0.25
CA PHE A 329 -10.74 7.71 1.22
C PHE A 329 -10.03 8.80 2.00
N GLU A 330 -10.09 8.67 3.33
CA GLU A 330 -9.37 9.50 4.28
C GLU A 330 -9.17 8.67 5.56
N LEU A 331 -7.99 8.10 5.73
CA LEU A 331 -7.72 7.18 6.83
C LEU A 331 -7.75 7.87 8.20
N PHE A 332 -7.38 9.16 8.24
CA PHE A 332 -7.34 9.97 9.45
C PHE A 332 -8.14 11.27 9.26
N PRO A 333 -9.48 11.22 9.33
CA PRO A 333 -10.31 12.41 9.24
C PRO A 333 -9.92 13.45 10.30
N ASN A 334 -9.77 14.70 9.88
CA ASN A 334 -9.42 15.83 10.75
C ASN A 334 -8.03 15.77 11.43
N MET A 335 -7.15 14.85 10.99
CA MET A 335 -5.77 14.78 11.46
C MET A 335 -4.82 15.28 10.37
N PRO A 336 -3.81 16.09 10.70
CA PRO A 336 -2.80 16.47 9.73
C PRO A 336 -1.97 15.24 9.35
N VAL A 337 -1.88 14.97 8.06
CA VAL A 337 -1.06 13.91 7.49
C VAL A 337 -0.11 14.49 6.46
N ARG A 338 1.01 13.81 6.25
CA ARG A 338 2.03 14.16 5.27
C ARG A 338 2.39 12.92 4.45
N TRP A 339 3.36 13.04 3.59
CA TRP A 339 3.85 11.95 2.78
C TRP A 339 5.37 11.80 2.91
N GLY A 340 5.80 10.56 3.15
CA GLY A 340 7.20 10.16 3.09
C GLY A 340 7.63 9.89 1.64
N LEU A 341 8.66 9.04 1.44
CA LEU A 341 9.05 8.64 0.09
C LEU A 341 8.36 7.34 -0.37
N ALA A 342 7.58 6.67 0.48
CA ALA A 342 6.94 5.40 0.15
C ALA A 342 5.48 5.31 0.63
N TYR A 343 5.06 6.13 1.58
CA TYR A 343 3.74 6.04 2.21
C TYR A 343 3.36 7.33 2.95
N MET A 344 2.08 7.38 3.35
CA MET A 344 1.50 8.44 4.17
C MET A 344 2.02 8.37 5.61
N LEU A 345 2.21 9.53 6.24
CA LEU A 345 2.65 9.70 7.63
C LEU A 345 1.60 10.48 8.44
N ASN A 346 1.12 9.91 9.55
CA ASN A 346 0.28 10.64 10.50
C ASN A 346 1.16 11.51 11.40
N LEU A 347 0.85 12.81 11.52
CA LEU A 347 1.65 13.73 12.34
C LEU A 347 1.31 13.68 13.83
N GLN A 348 0.20 13.07 14.19
CA GLN A 348 -0.27 12.90 15.57
C GLN A 348 -0.51 11.41 15.85
N PRO A 349 -0.56 10.99 17.10
CA PRO A 349 -0.95 9.61 17.44
C PRO A 349 -2.32 9.27 16.83
N GLY A 350 -2.40 8.08 16.23
CA GLY A 350 -3.63 7.59 15.62
C GLY A 350 -4.67 7.14 16.66
N PRO A 351 -5.94 7.04 16.27
CA PRO A 351 -7.04 6.76 17.21
C PRO A 351 -7.04 5.33 17.75
N HIS A 352 -6.23 4.44 17.19
CA HIS A 352 -6.20 3.03 17.54
C HIS A 352 -4.88 2.56 18.17
N GLY A 353 -3.98 3.49 18.53
CA GLY A 353 -2.77 3.19 19.30
C GLY A 353 -1.45 3.47 18.58
N ARG A 354 -1.46 3.71 17.25
CA ARG A 354 -0.22 4.01 16.53
C ARG A 354 0.37 5.36 16.95
N SER A 355 1.69 5.41 16.97
CA SER A 355 2.44 6.64 17.27
C SER A 355 2.32 7.66 16.15
N ALA A 356 2.63 8.92 16.45
CA ALA A 356 2.92 9.90 15.42
C ALA A 356 4.09 9.44 14.53
N MET A 357 4.11 9.87 13.28
CA MET A 357 5.09 9.51 12.26
C MET A 357 5.09 8.01 11.89
N SER A 358 3.97 7.32 12.10
CA SER A 358 3.77 5.97 11.55
C SER A 358 3.47 6.04 10.05
N GLY A 359 4.01 5.07 9.31
CA GLY A 359 3.75 4.90 7.89
C GLY A 359 2.51 4.05 7.62
N SER A 360 1.71 4.38 6.61
CA SER A 360 0.58 3.55 6.18
C SER A 360 0.13 3.85 4.76
N TRP A 361 -0.46 2.86 4.10
CA TRP A 361 -1.23 3.03 2.87
C TRP A 361 -2.18 1.84 2.67
N ALA A 362 -2.76 1.75 1.45
CA ALA A 362 -3.78 0.77 1.14
C ALA A 362 -3.72 0.28 -0.31
N GLY A 363 -4.42 -0.82 -0.59
CA GLY A 363 -4.75 -1.33 -1.92
C GLY A 363 -6.25 -1.22 -2.19
N ILE A 364 -6.61 -0.95 -3.45
CA ILE A 364 -8.01 -0.68 -3.86
C ILE A 364 -8.99 -1.81 -3.52
N PHE A 365 -8.52 -3.03 -3.30
CA PHE A 365 -9.36 -4.17 -2.92
C PHE A 365 -9.57 -4.31 -1.41
N ASN A 366 -9.52 -3.19 -0.66
CA ASN A 366 -9.68 -3.15 0.79
C ASN A 366 -8.57 -3.89 1.54
N SER A 367 -7.34 -3.65 1.11
CA SER A 367 -6.13 -4.14 1.77
C SER A 367 -5.38 -2.98 2.40
N TYR A 368 -4.91 -3.13 3.64
CA TYR A 368 -4.29 -2.05 4.41
C TYR A 368 -3.04 -2.53 5.13
N TYR A 369 -2.08 -1.64 5.30
CA TYR A 369 -0.91 -1.86 6.14
C TYR A 369 -0.51 -0.62 6.92
N TRP A 370 0.18 -0.85 8.02
CA TRP A 370 0.88 0.21 8.74
C TRP A 370 2.20 -0.31 9.31
N LEU A 371 3.11 0.62 9.56
CA LEU A 371 4.31 0.39 10.36
C LEU A 371 4.50 1.55 11.32
N ASP A 372 4.84 1.25 12.57
CA ASP A 372 5.09 2.19 13.65
C ASP A 372 6.53 2.02 14.14
N PRO A 373 7.47 2.82 13.64
CA PRO A 373 8.88 2.71 14.05
C PRO A 373 9.11 2.98 15.53
N ALA A 374 8.29 3.85 16.15
CA ALA A 374 8.44 4.19 17.55
C ALA A 374 8.05 3.03 18.50
N ARG A 375 7.01 2.28 18.14
CA ARG A 375 6.55 1.08 18.88
C ARG A 375 7.14 -0.22 18.31
N ARG A 376 7.91 -0.13 17.21
CA ARG A 376 8.52 -1.26 16.50
C ARG A 376 7.51 -2.35 16.15
N VAL A 377 6.35 -1.95 15.63
CA VAL A 377 5.25 -2.83 15.24
C VAL A 377 4.76 -2.51 13.84
N ALA A 378 4.38 -3.54 13.11
CA ALA A 378 3.70 -3.44 11.83
C ALA A 378 2.53 -4.40 11.76
N GLY A 379 1.53 -4.05 10.95
CA GLY A 379 0.39 -4.90 10.67
C GLY A 379 -0.06 -4.79 9.23
N VAL A 380 -0.64 -5.87 8.74
CA VAL A 380 -1.24 -5.98 7.43
C VAL A 380 -2.58 -6.70 7.55
N ILE A 381 -3.59 -6.19 6.90
CA ILE A 381 -4.92 -6.81 6.81
C ILE A 381 -5.38 -6.77 5.34
N LEU A 382 -5.66 -7.94 4.78
CA LEU A 382 -5.97 -8.11 3.37
C LEU A 382 -7.37 -8.68 3.17
N ALA A 383 -8.14 -8.00 2.33
CA ALA A 383 -9.37 -8.50 1.75
C ALA A 383 -9.32 -8.35 0.22
N GLN A 384 -10.33 -8.84 -0.52
CA GLN A 384 -10.31 -8.79 -1.98
C GLN A 384 -11.71 -8.44 -2.51
N PHE A 385 -12.14 -7.18 -2.29
CA PHE A 385 -13.43 -6.71 -2.79
C PHE A 385 -13.48 -5.20 -3.02
N LEU A 386 -14.48 -4.76 -3.77
CA LEU A 386 -14.81 -3.37 -4.08
C LEU A 386 -16.20 -3.02 -3.50
N PRO A 387 -16.51 -1.74 -3.29
CA PRO A 387 -15.64 -0.57 -3.50
C PRO A 387 -14.54 -0.46 -2.44
N PHE A 388 -13.45 0.20 -2.79
CA PHE A 388 -12.41 0.57 -1.84
C PHE A 388 -12.94 1.53 -0.78
N ALA A 389 -12.28 1.52 0.38
CA ALA A 389 -12.68 2.27 1.57
C ALA A 389 -14.10 1.91 2.06
N ASP A 390 -14.45 0.63 1.95
CA ASP A 390 -15.68 0.08 2.49
C ASP A 390 -15.78 0.29 4.00
N PRO A 391 -16.90 0.81 4.53
CA PRO A 391 -17.03 1.13 5.94
C PRO A 391 -16.80 -0.06 6.88
N ALA A 392 -17.24 -1.27 6.50
CA ALA A 392 -17.02 -2.47 7.31
C ALA A 392 -15.52 -2.78 7.39
N MET A 393 -14.80 -2.67 6.26
CA MET A 393 -13.37 -2.96 6.24
C MET A 393 -12.55 -1.90 7.00
N LEU A 394 -12.93 -0.61 6.91
CA LEU A 394 -12.27 0.45 7.69
C LEU A 394 -12.48 0.24 9.21
N ARG A 395 -13.67 -0.17 9.62
CA ARG A 395 -13.95 -0.55 11.01
C ARG A 395 -13.07 -1.72 11.46
N LEU A 396 -13.03 -2.80 10.67
CA LEU A 396 -12.23 -4.00 10.98
C LEU A 396 -10.74 -3.70 11.03
N HIS A 397 -10.23 -2.85 10.12
CA HIS A 397 -8.87 -2.36 10.17
C HIS A 397 -8.57 -1.64 11.50
N GLY A 398 -9.46 -0.75 11.95
CA GLY A 398 -9.32 -0.03 13.22
C GLY A 398 -9.41 -0.95 14.44
N GLU A 399 -10.29 -1.94 14.44
CA GLU A 399 -10.42 -2.94 15.51
C GLU A 399 -9.19 -3.84 15.59
N PHE A 400 -8.68 -4.29 14.44
CA PHE A 400 -7.44 -5.06 14.33
C PHE A 400 -6.25 -4.26 14.85
N GLU A 401 -6.08 -3.02 14.38
CA GLU A 401 -5.01 -2.13 14.85
C GLU A 401 -5.05 -1.95 16.37
N ARG A 402 -6.21 -1.62 16.94
CA ARG A 402 -6.39 -1.48 18.41
C ARG A 402 -6.03 -2.77 19.14
N GLY A 403 -6.42 -3.92 18.61
CA GLY A 403 -6.07 -5.22 19.16
C GLY A 403 -4.58 -5.48 19.15
N VAL A 404 -3.88 -5.15 18.08
CA VAL A 404 -2.41 -5.31 17.97
C VAL A 404 -1.68 -4.47 19.01
N TYR A 405 -2.07 -3.20 19.22
CA TYR A 405 -1.47 -2.37 20.27
C TYR A 405 -1.77 -2.89 21.67
N ALA A 406 -2.96 -3.43 21.92
CA ALA A 406 -3.28 -4.09 23.18
C ALA A 406 -2.43 -5.36 23.41
N LEU A 407 -2.14 -6.15 22.36
CA LEU A 407 -1.21 -7.29 22.45
C LEU A 407 0.22 -6.85 22.76
N LEU A 408 0.65 -5.70 22.23
CA LEU A 408 1.97 -5.16 22.49
C LEU A 408 2.13 -4.70 23.95
N GLU A 409 1.06 -4.21 24.56
CA GLU A 409 1.01 -3.77 25.96
C GLU A 409 0.88 -4.93 26.96
N ALA A 410 0.30 -6.06 26.52
CA ALA A 410 0.12 -7.25 27.34
C ALA A 410 1.37 -8.13 27.46
N ARG A 411 2.45 -7.85 26.73
CA ARG A 411 3.73 -8.55 26.75
C ARG A 411 4.74 -7.85 27.63
#